data_b96ba9ba0df2ad1f67d16dbedfeebfd3
#
_entry.id   b96ba9ba0df2ad1f67d16dbedfeebfd3
#
_cell.length_a   1.000
_cell.length_b   1.000
_cell.length_c   1.000
_cell.angle_alpha   90.00
_cell.angle_beta   90.00
_cell.angle_gamma   90.00
#
_symmetry.space_group_name_H-M   'P 1'
#
loop_
_entity.id
_entity.type
_entity.pdbx_description
1 polymer ?
#
loop_
_entity_poly.entity_id
_entity_poly.type
_entity_poly.pdbx_seq_one_letter_code
_entity_poly.pdbx_strand_id
1 'polypeptide(L)'
;MSTLQSEYAARIEELSRELGIPDHYAQQRQLSLQSEATDLVSVGASPEGNDCRLIRPAARSWNYLHAAARALALELQPLSGFRSVERQAKIIRGKLDLGEKIPDILRSIAAPGYSEHHTGRAIDISSPEVLPLEEAFANTRAFAWLIRHADKFGFKLSFPRGNCHGIVYEPWHWCWHE
;
A
#
# COMPACT_ATOMS: atom_id res chain seq x y z
N MET A 1 11.82 13.84 -20.74
CA MET A 1 10.74 12.98 -20.23
C MET A 1 10.02 12.40 -21.44
N SER A 2 9.61 11.13 -21.42
CA SER A 2 8.83 10.54 -22.51
C SER A 2 7.40 11.13 -22.51
N THR A 3 6.74 11.14 -23.68
CA THR A 3 5.34 11.62 -23.82
C THR A 3 4.41 10.94 -22.79
N LEU A 4 4.57 9.63 -22.59
CA LEU A 4 3.78 8.85 -21.61
C LEU A 4 4.00 9.32 -20.15
N GLN A 5 5.22 9.69 -19.78
CA GLN A 5 5.49 10.24 -18.43
C GLN A 5 4.84 11.61 -18.24
N SER A 6 4.80 12.43 -19.29
CA SER A 6 4.15 13.74 -19.26
C SER A 6 2.62 13.59 -19.12
N GLU A 7 2.00 12.67 -19.86
CA GLU A 7 0.57 12.39 -19.78
C GLU A 7 0.16 11.84 -18.40
N TYR A 8 0.98 10.92 -17.85
CA TYR A 8 0.75 10.39 -16.51
C TYR A 8 0.82 11.48 -15.43
N ALA A 9 1.85 12.33 -15.48
CA ALA A 9 1.99 13.46 -14.54
C ALA A 9 0.80 14.43 -14.65
N ALA A 10 0.38 14.79 -15.86
CA ALA A 10 -0.78 15.65 -16.08
C ALA A 10 -2.07 15.03 -15.50
N ARG A 11 -2.24 13.71 -15.64
CA ARG A 11 -3.40 13.01 -15.05
C ARG A 11 -3.38 13.06 -13.51
N ILE A 12 -2.20 12.91 -12.88
CA ILE A 12 -2.08 13.04 -11.42
C ILE A 12 -2.42 14.46 -10.95
N GLU A 13 -1.97 15.49 -11.68
CA GLU A 13 -2.28 16.89 -11.37
C GLU A 13 -3.78 17.17 -11.48
N GLU A 14 -4.43 16.65 -12.53
CA GLU A 14 -5.89 16.77 -12.71
C GLU A 14 -6.65 16.13 -11.54
N LEU A 15 -6.33 14.88 -11.19
CA LEU A 15 -6.95 14.18 -10.06
C LEU A 15 -6.71 14.89 -8.73
N SER A 16 -5.51 15.42 -8.52
CA SER A 16 -5.18 16.16 -7.31
C SER A 16 -6.03 17.41 -7.17
N ARG A 17 -6.23 18.13 -8.27
CA ARG A 17 -7.07 19.34 -8.31
C ARG A 17 -8.54 19.00 -8.08
N GLU A 18 -9.07 17.95 -8.73
CA GLU A 18 -10.45 17.49 -8.53
C GLU A 18 -10.73 17.11 -7.07
N LEU A 19 -9.77 16.48 -6.40
CA LEU A 19 -9.91 15.99 -5.04
C LEU A 19 -9.56 17.05 -3.98
N GLY A 20 -9.11 18.24 -4.37
CA GLY A 20 -8.70 19.29 -3.44
C GLY A 20 -7.41 18.95 -2.68
N ILE A 21 -6.52 18.14 -3.27
CA ILE A 21 -5.23 17.81 -2.67
C ILE A 21 -4.30 19.02 -2.78
N PRO A 22 -3.62 19.43 -1.69
CA PRO A 22 -2.73 20.60 -1.72
C PRO A 22 -1.55 20.43 -2.70
N ASP A 23 -1.20 21.47 -3.44
CA ASP A 23 -0.11 21.45 -4.45
C ASP A 23 1.25 21.03 -3.87
N HIS A 24 1.49 21.35 -2.59
CA HIS A 24 2.74 21.02 -1.88
C HIS A 24 2.68 19.68 -1.13
N TYR A 25 1.63 18.88 -1.34
CA TYR A 25 1.42 17.59 -0.64
C TYR A 25 2.64 16.69 -0.69
N ALA A 26 3.15 16.41 -1.88
CA ALA A 26 4.28 15.50 -2.08
C ALA A 26 5.55 15.97 -1.40
N GLN A 27 5.85 17.27 -1.50
CA GLN A 27 7.02 17.88 -0.88
C GLN A 27 6.93 17.84 0.65
N GLN A 28 5.79 18.23 1.23
CA GLN A 28 5.59 18.20 2.69
C GLN A 28 5.66 16.79 3.25
N ARG A 29 5.19 15.81 2.50
CA ARG A 29 5.16 14.41 2.89
C ARG A 29 6.40 13.63 2.51
N GLN A 30 7.36 14.24 1.83
CA GLN A 30 8.57 13.59 1.31
C GLN A 30 8.22 12.33 0.49
N LEU A 31 7.16 12.42 -0.32
CA LEU A 31 6.69 11.33 -1.16
C LEU A 31 7.13 11.57 -2.61
N SER A 32 7.58 10.50 -3.27
CA SER A 32 7.93 10.52 -4.69
C SER A 32 6.76 10.06 -5.54
N LEU A 33 6.66 10.59 -6.75
CA LEU A 33 5.70 10.11 -7.73
C LEU A 33 5.98 8.64 -8.07
N GLN A 34 4.96 7.79 -7.97
CA GLN A 34 5.02 6.36 -8.22
C GLN A 34 4.45 6.05 -9.61
N SER A 35 5.12 5.23 -10.38
CA SER A 35 4.60 4.73 -11.66
C SER A 35 3.67 3.54 -11.45
N GLU A 36 2.63 3.43 -12.27
CA GLU A 36 1.77 2.24 -12.26
C GLU A 36 2.47 1.03 -12.89
N ALA A 37 2.39 -0.09 -12.19
CA ALA A 37 2.85 -1.36 -12.72
C ALA A 37 1.84 -1.94 -13.73
N THR A 38 2.37 -2.57 -14.80
CA THR A 38 1.56 -3.17 -15.86
C THR A 38 1.66 -4.70 -15.90
N ASP A 39 2.80 -5.28 -15.49
CA ASP A 39 3.00 -6.74 -15.43
C ASP A 39 2.77 -7.26 -14.02
N LEU A 40 1.55 -7.68 -13.75
CA LEU A 40 1.06 -8.07 -12.44
C LEU A 40 0.65 -9.56 -12.43
N VAL A 41 0.94 -10.23 -11.33
CA VAL A 41 0.50 -11.60 -11.07
C VAL A 41 -0.25 -11.70 -9.75
N SER A 42 -1.23 -12.58 -9.67
CA SER A 42 -1.99 -12.84 -8.45
C SER A 42 -1.10 -13.47 -7.37
N VAL A 43 -1.31 -13.05 -6.14
CA VAL A 43 -0.68 -13.59 -4.91
C VAL A 43 -1.70 -14.16 -3.92
N GLY A 44 -2.93 -14.32 -4.37
CA GLY A 44 -4.04 -14.82 -3.58
C GLY A 44 -5.18 -13.80 -3.48
N ALA A 45 -6.25 -14.22 -2.84
CA ALA A 45 -7.41 -13.36 -2.59
C ALA A 45 -7.42 -12.84 -1.14
N SER A 46 -7.94 -11.63 -0.96
CA SER A 46 -8.26 -11.11 0.37
C SER A 46 -9.40 -11.91 0.99
N PRO A 47 -9.65 -11.80 2.31
CA PRO A 47 -10.81 -12.40 2.97
C PRO A 47 -12.16 -12.01 2.33
N GLU A 48 -12.21 -10.85 1.68
CA GLU A 48 -13.39 -10.35 0.94
C GLU A 48 -13.49 -10.91 -0.49
N GLY A 49 -12.53 -11.75 -0.92
CA GLY A 49 -12.49 -12.35 -2.25
C GLY A 49 -11.86 -11.47 -3.34
N ASN A 50 -11.26 -10.32 -3.00
CA ASN A 50 -10.56 -9.49 -3.97
C ASN A 50 -9.20 -10.08 -4.33
N ASP A 51 -8.90 -10.18 -5.64
CA ASP A 51 -7.60 -10.64 -6.13
C ASP A 51 -6.49 -9.63 -5.79
N CYS A 52 -5.52 -10.06 -4.98
CA CYS A 52 -4.34 -9.27 -4.65
C CYS A 52 -3.24 -9.55 -5.67
N ARG A 53 -2.69 -8.48 -6.28
CA ARG A 53 -1.69 -8.60 -7.35
C ARG A 53 -0.42 -7.83 -7.01
N LEU A 54 0.71 -8.40 -7.40
CA LEU A 54 2.03 -7.76 -7.30
C LEU A 54 2.80 -7.92 -8.61
N ILE A 55 3.86 -7.14 -8.78
CA ILE A 55 4.84 -7.40 -9.84
C ILE A 55 5.52 -8.76 -9.60
N ARG A 56 5.97 -9.44 -10.67
CA ARG A 56 6.53 -10.80 -10.58
C ARG A 56 7.64 -10.97 -9.54
N PRO A 57 8.64 -10.08 -9.40
CA PRO A 57 9.67 -10.21 -8.37
C PRO A 57 9.09 -10.14 -6.95
N ALA A 58 8.24 -9.15 -6.67
CA ALA A 58 7.60 -9.00 -5.36
C ALA A 58 6.68 -10.20 -5.03
N ALA A 59 5.92 -10.70 -6.02
CA ALA A 59 5.08 -11.88 -5.88
C ALA A 59 5.87 -13.14 -5.55
N ARG A 60 7.04 -13.33 -6.17
CA ARG A 60 7.94 -14.44 -5.84
C ARG A 60 8.43 -14.33 -4.39
N SER A 61 8.87 -13.16 -3.98
CA SER A 61 9.31 -12.89 -2.61
C SER A 61 8.19 -13.08 -1.59
N TRP A 62 6.96 -12.63 -1.92
CA TRP A 62 5.78 -12.87 -1.11
C TRP A 62 5.51 -14.37 -0.91
N ASN A 63 5.57 -15.16 -1.96
CA ASN A 63 5.34 -16.60 -1.87
C ASN A 63 6.35 -17.29 -0.95
N TYR A 64 7.63 -16.89 -0.99
CA TYR A 64 8.64 -17.40 -0.06
C TYR A 64 8.39 -16.96 1.38
N LEU A 65 8.07 -15.69 1.61
CA LEU A 65 7.73 -15.14 2.91
C LEU A 65 6.52 -15.85 3.51
N HIS A 66 5.45 -15.99 2.72
CA HIS A 66 4.21 -16.65 3.12
C HIS A 66 4.43 -18.12 3.45
N ALA A 67 5.21 -18.85 2.64
CA ALA A 67 5.56 -20.25 2.91
C ALA A 67 6.39 -20.39 4.21
N ALA A 68 7.35 -19.50 4.44
CA ALA A 68 8.17 -19.50 5.66
C ALA A 68 7.32 -19.22 6.93
N ALA A 69 6.39 -18.28 6.87
CA ALA A 69 5.45 -18.01 7.97
C ALA A 69 4.54 -19.22 8.25
N ARG A 70 3.99 -19.81 7.19
CA ARG A 70 3.11 -20.98 7.27
C ARG A 70 3.81 -22.20 7.89
N ALA A 71 5.10 -22.41 7.61
CA ALA A 71 5.89 -23.48 8.23
C ALA A 71 5.99 -23.36 9.76
N LEU A 72 5.73 -22.17 10.30
CA LEU A 72 5.68 -21.86 11.74
C LEU A 72 4.26 -21.75 12.28
N ALA A 73 3.27 -22.23 11.51
CA ALA A 73 1.84 -22.10 11.82
C ALA A 73 1.42 -20.63 12.05
N LEU A 74 2.01 -19.70 11.30
CA LEU A 74 1.60 -18.31 11.24
C LEU A 74 0.82 -18.09 9.94
N GLU A 75 -0.42 -17.67 10.06
CA GLU A 75 -1.27 -17.38 8.90
C GLU A 75 -1.16 -15.90 8.54
N LEU A 76 -0.67 -15.62 7.33
CA LEU A 76 -0.64 -14.29 6.74
C LEU A 76 -1.70 -14.21 5.65
N GLN A 77 -2.55 -13.19 5.70
CA GLN A 77 -3.60 -12.96 4.72
C GLN A 77 -3.28 -11.70 3.91
N PRO A 78 -3.19 -11.79 2.57
CA PRO A 78 -3.07 -10.59 1.74
C PRO A 78 -4.41 -9.86 1.75
N LEU A 79 -4.40 -8.55 2.01
CA LEU A 79 -5.59 -7.71 2.03
C LEU A 79 -5.70 -6.86 0.75
N SER A 80 -4.58 -6.28 0.31
CA SER A 80 -4.50 -5.39 -0.84
C SER A 80 -3.11 -5.48 -1.45
N GLY A 81 -3.02 -5.52 -2.76
CA GLY A 81 -1.77 -5.42 -3.52
C GLY A 81 -1.80 -4.20 -4.43
N PHE A 82 -1.54 -4.39 -5.73
CA PHE A 82 -1.60 -3.31 -6.71
C PHE A 82 -2.92 -2.54 -6.66
N ARG A 83 -2.80 -1.23 -6.75
CA ARG A 83 -3.94 -0.31 -6.81
C ARG A 83 -3.64 0.77 -7.85
N SER A 84 -4.49 0.89 -8.87
CA SER A 84 -4.33 1.94 -9.87
C SER A 84 -4.57 3.33 -9.28
N VAL A 85 -4.05 4.35 -9.96
CA VAL A 85 -4.27 5.75 -9.62
C VAL A 85 -5.76 6.08 -9.59
N GLU A 86 -6.50 5.58 -10.58
CA GLU A 86 -7.96 5.78 -10.65
C GLU A 86 -8.69 5.11 -9.49
N ARG A 87 -8.27 3.91 -9.09
CA ARG A 87 -8.83 3.23 -7.91
C ARG A 87 -8.53 4.01 -6.63
N GLN A 88 -7.33 4.57 -6.50
CA GLN A 88 -6.94 5.43 -5.38
C GLN A 88 -7.83 6.68 -5.31
N ALA A 89 -8.01 7.37 -6.44
CA ALA A 89 -8.89 8.53 -6.53
C ALA A 89 -10.34 8.18 -6.15
N LYS A 90 -10.85 7.03 -6.62
CA LYS A 90 -12.19 6.54 -6.26
C LYS A 90 -12.35 6.31 -4.75
N ILE A 91 -11.33 5.78 -4.07
CA ILE A 91 -11.37 5.59 -2.61
C ILE A 91 -11.48 6.94 -1.90
N ILE A 92 -10.67 7.93 -2.31
CA ILE A 92 -10.71 9.27 -1.71
C ILE A 92 -12.05 9.94 -1.97
N ARG A 93 -12.60 9.87 -3.20
CA ARG A 93 -13.94 10.39 -3.49
C ARG A 93 -15.00 9.79 -2.58
N GLY A 94 -14.99 8.46 -2.41
CA GLY A 94 -15.95 7.79 -1.53
C GLY A 94 -15.88 8.28 -0.09
N LYS A 95 -14.70 8.62 0.42
CA LYS A 95 -14.54 9.22 1.76
C LYS A 95 -15.04 10.67 1.81
N LEU A 96 -14.78 11.46 0.78
CA LEU A 96 -15.31 12.80 0.65
C LEU A 96 -16.85 12.80 0.60
N ASP A 97 -17.46 11.86 -0.12
CA ASP A 97 -18.90 11.68 -0.20
C ASP A 97 -19.53 11.33 1.16
N LEU A 98 -18.75 10.70 2.05
CA LEU A 98 -19.13 10.43 3.44
C LEU A 98 -18.88 11.64 4.38
N GLY A 99 -18.40 12.77 3.84
CA GLY A 99 -18.17 14.01 4.59
C GLY A 99 -16.79 14.08 5.29
N GLU A 100 -15.89 13.13 5.05
CA GLU A 100 -14.52 13.22 5.55
C GLU A 100 -13.78 14.37 4.85
N LYS A 101 -12.83 14.99 5.54
CA LYS A 101 -12.04 16.10 4.99
C LYS A 101 -10.72 15.62 4.39
N ILE A 102 -10.27 16.24 3.31
CA ILE A 102 -9.01 15.90 2.64
C ILE A 102 -7.81 15.79 3.61
N PRO A 103 -7.57 16.73 4.54
CA PRO A 103 -6.43 16.60 5.46
C PRO A 103 -6.48 15.34 6.34
N ASP A 104 -7.68 14.90 6.73
CA ASP A 104 -7.87 13.71 7.56
C ASP A 104 -7.69 12.44 6.73
N ILE A 105 -8.29 12.40 5.53
CA ILE A 105 -8.14 11.30 4.56
C ILE A 105 -6.66 11.06 4.25
N LEU A 106 -5.93 12.12 3.95
CA LEU A 106 -4.51 12.03 3.58
C LEU A 106 -3.58 11.61 4.75
N ARG A 107 -4.08 11.47 5.96
CA ARG A 107 -3.32 10.87 7.07
C ARG A 107 -3.24 9.35 6.99
N SER A 108 -4.18 8.70 6.31
CA SER A 108 -4.24 7.23 6.18
C SER A 108 -4.26 6.75 4.73
N ILE A 109 -4.43 7.64 3.77
CA ILE A 109 -4.50 7.29 2.35
C ILE A 109 -3.62 8.26 1.57
N ALA A 110 -2.58 7.74 0.92
CA ALA A 110 -1.73 8.56 0.05
C ALA A 110 -2.53 9.12 -1.14
N ALA A 111 -2.19 10.32 -1.58
CA ALA A 111 -2.78 10.91 -2.79
C ALA A 111 -2.54 10.04 -4.03
N PRO A 112 -3.43 10.12 -5.07
CA PRO A 112 -3.20 9.47 -6.35
C PRO A 112 -1.83 9.83 -6.93
N GLY A 113 -1.10 8.84 -7.42
CA GLY A 113 0.27 8.99 -7.89
C GLY A 113 1.35 8.87 -6.81
N TYR A 114 1.00 8.83 -5.53
CA TYR A 114 1.96 8.79 -4.42
C TYR A 114 1.85 7.55 -3.54
N SER A 115 0.94 6.64 -3.86
CA SER A 115 0.79 5.37 -3.14
C SER A 115 1.80 4.32 -3.64
N GLU A 116 2.49 3.64 -2.75
CA GLU A 116 3.37 2.51 -3.09
C GLU A 116 2.61 1.35 -3.75
N HIS A 117 1.31 1.22 -3.52
CA HIS A 117 0.47 0.22 -4.20
C HIS A 117 0.43 0.39 -5.71
N HIS A 118 0.66 1.60 -6.27
CA HIS A 118 0.74 1.80 -7.72
C HIS A 118 1.89 1.03 -8.36
N THR A 119 2.97 0.82 -7.62
CA THR A 119 4.15 0.11 -8.10
C THR A 119 3.95 -1.40 -8.21
N GLY A 120 2.88 -1.95 -7.62
CA GLY A 120 2.72 -3.38 -7.44
C GLY A 120 3.77 -4.03 -6.53
N ARG A 121 4.48 -3.23 -5.74
CA ARG A 121 5.47 -3.68 -4.75
C ARG A 121 4.90 -3.73 -3.34
N ALA A 122 3.88 -2.92 -3.04
CA ALA A 122 3.26 -2.88 -1.71
C ALA A 122 2.15 -3.92 -1.56
N ILE A 123 2.08 -4.49 -0.37
CA ILE A 123 1.05 -5.43 0.04
C ILE A 123 0.61 -5.09 1.46
N ASP A 124 -0.70 -5.03 1.67
CA ASP A 124 -1.28 -4.99 3.00
C ASP A 124 -1.50 -6.42 3.49
N ILE A 125 -1.02 -6.71 4.70
CA ILE A 125 -1.00 -8.04 5.31
C ILE A 125 -1.79 -8.01 6.62
N SER A 126 -2.57 -9.04 6.88
CA SER A 126 -3.21 -9.28 8.18
C SER A 126 -3.08 -10.75 8.59
N SER A 127 -3.73 -11.10 9.68
CA SER A 127 -3.93 -12.47 10.15
C SER A 127 -5.39 -12.65 10.59
N PRO A 128 -5.91 -13.88 10.63
CA PRO A 128 -7.31 -14.12 11.00
C PRO A 128 -7.64 -13.77 12.47
N GLU A 129 -6.62 -13.45 13.28
CA GLU A 129 -6.78 -13.12 14.70
C GLU A 129 -7.36 -11.72 14.94
N VAL A 130 -7.31 -10.82 13.92
CA VAL A 130 -7.69 -9.41 14.05
C VAL A 130 -8.48 -8.94 12.82
N LEU A 131 -9.23 -7.85 12.98
CA LEU A 131 -9.88 -7.20 11.85
C LEU A 131 -8.85 -6.62 10.87
N PRO A 132 -9.16 -6.64 9.56
CA PRO A 132 -8.30 -6.06 8.53
C PRO A 132 -8.04 -4.56 8.75
N LEU A 133 -6.81 -4.12 8.44
CA LEU A 133 -6.39 -2.70 8.49
C LEU A 133 -6.52 -2.05 9.87
N GLU A 134 -6.33 -2.83 10.93
CA GLU A 134 -6.37 -2.36 12.32
C GLU A 134 -4.99 -2.39 12.98
N GLU A 135 -4.69 -1.39 13.82
CA GLU A 135 -3.43 -1.36 14.58
C GLU A 135 -3.25 -2.58 15.50
N ALA A 136 -4.34 -3.29 15.82
CA ALA A 136 -4.32 -4.52 16.60
C ALA A 136 -3.44 -5.60 15.95
N PHE A 137 -3.24 -5.57 14.63
CA PHE A 137 -2.31 -6.46 13.93
C PHE A 137 -0.89 -6.39 14.52
N ALA A 138 -0.46 -5.23 14.99
CA ALA A 138 0.84 -5.05 15.64
C ALA A 138 1.05 -5.91 16.91
N ASN A 139 -0.02 -6.39 17.51
CA ASN A 139 0.02 -7.22 18.73
C ASN A 139 0.00 -8.72 18.42
N THR A 140 -0.05 -9.13 17.14
CA THR A 140 -0.11 -10.53 16.73
C THR A 140 1.28 -11.18 16.67
N ARG A 141 1.31 -12.52 16.77
CA ARG A 141 2.51 -13.30 16.53
C ARG A 141 3.01 -13.15 15.08
N ALA A 142 2.08 -13.01 14.15
CA ALA A 142 2.35 -12.79 12.74
C ALA A 142 3.15 -11.50 12.50
N PHE A 143 2.72 -10.38 13.06
CA PHE A 143 3.45 -9.11 12.98
C PHE A 143 4.81 -9.17 13.66
N ALA A 144 4.88 -9.76 14.86
CA ALA A 144 6.16 -9.92 15.57
C ALA A 144 7.18 -10.75 14.78
N TRP A 145 6.71 -11.70 13.96
CA TRP A 145 7.55 -12.48 13.06
C TRP A 145 7.95 -11.65 11.83
N LEU A 146 7.01 -10.93 11.21
CA LEU A 146 7.28 -10.07 10.06
C LEU A 146 8.37 -9.03 10.38
N ILE A 147 8.29 -8.33 11.49
CA ILE A 147 9.32 -7.34 11.92
C ILE A 147 10.73 -7.94 11.94
N ARG A 148 10.86 -9.22 12.29
CA ARG A 148 12.17 -9.88 12.40
C ARG A 148 12.66 -10.54 11.12
N HIS A 149 11.75 -10.81 10.18
CA HIS A 149 12.08 -11.70 9.07
C HIS A 149 11.72 -11.15 7.69
N ALA A 150 10.79 -10.20 7.55
CA ALA A 150 10.30 -9.73 6.27
C ALA A 150 11.43 -9.14 5.39
N ASP A 151 12.39 -8.45 5.99
CA ASP A 151 13.53 -7.86 5.27
C ASP A 151 14.39 -8.91 4.52
N LYS A 152 14.47 -10.16 5.03
CA LYS A 152 15.13 -11.28 4.34
C LYS A 152 14.47 -11.65 3.01
N PHE A 153 13.24 -11.24 2.83
CA PHE A 153 12.43 -11.43 1.62
C PHE A 153 12.25 -10.12 0.84
N GLY A 154 12.98 -9.06 1.23
CA GLY A 154 12.92 -7.74 0.60
C GLY A 154 11.74 -6.88 1.04
N PHE A 155 10.89 -7.31 1.99
CA PHE A 155 9.76 -6.50 2.46
C PHE A 155 10.12 -5.66 3.67
N LYS A 156 9.75 -4.37 3.62
CA LYS A 156 9.94 -3.40 4.71
C LYS A 156 8.64 -2.76 5.10
N LEU A 157 8.47 -2.47 6.38
CA LEU A 157 7.35 -1.70 6.92
C LEU A 157 7.53 -0.23 6.52
N SER A 158 6.67 0.29 5.63
CA SER A 158 6.83 1.65 5.08
C SER A 158 6.42 2.76 6.06
N PHE A 159 5.39 2.51 6.88
CA PHE A 159 4.81 3.52 7.76
C PHE A 159 4.88 3.12 9.24
N PRO A 160 6.10 3.03 9.83
CA PRO A 160 6.27 2.79 11.26
C PRO A 160 5.77 3.99 12.07
N ARG A 161 5.63 3.83 13.39
CA ARG A 161 5.31 4.96 14.29
C ARG A 161 6.36 6.07 14.15
N GLY A 162 5.89 7.31 13.96
CA GLY A 162 6.78 8.46 13.80
C GLY A 162 7.49 8.55 12.44
N ASN A 163 6.94 7.91 11.39
CA ASN A 163 7.49 8.05 10.04
C ASN A 163 7.45 9.52 9.57
N CYS A 164 8.36 9.87 8.64
CA CYS A 164 8.49 11.24 8.13
C CYS A 164 7.40 11.65 7.14
N HIS A 165 6.56 10.70 6.68
CA HIS A 165 5.55 10.96 5.66
C HIS A 165 4.25 11.54 6.22
N GLY A 166 4.10 11.65 7.55
CA GLY A 166 2.87 12.10 8.19
C GLY A 166 1.66 11.19 7.91
N ILE A 167 1.91 9.95 7.49
CA ILE A 167 0.94 8.88 7.41
C ILE A 167 0.86 8.23 8.78
N VAL A 168 -0.32 7.81 9.20
CA VAL A 168 -0.51 7.11 10.47
C VAL A 168 0.28 5.80 10.49
N TYR A 169 0.44 5.22 11.68
CA TYR A 169 1.08 3.92 11.81
C TYR A 169 0.25 2.85 11.11
N GLU A 170 0.86 2.15 10.16
CA GLU A 170 0.21 1.09 9.37
C GLU A 170 0.98 -0.23 9.49
N PRO A 171 0.77 -1.02 10.56
CA PRO A 171 1.49 -2.28 10.76
C PRO A 171 1.22 -3.32 9.66
N TRP A 172 0.15 -3.17 8.91
CA TRP A 172 -0.23 -4.02 7.79
C TRP A 172 0.52 -3.71 6.50
N HIS A 173 1.07 -2.49 6.30
CA HIS A 173 1.60 -2.01 5.02
C HIS A 173 3.09 -2.33 4.84
N TRP A 174 3.39 -3.21 3.91
CA TRP A 174 4.74 -3.69 3.61
C TRP A 174 5.09 -3.47 2.15
N CYS A 175 6.25 -2.86 1.87
CA CYS A 175 6.72 -2.62 0.50
C CYS A 175 7.97 -3.44 0.20
N TRP A 176 8.00 -4.05 -0.99
CA TRP A 176 9.11 -4.84 -1.47
C TRP A 176 10.17 -3.96 -2.15
N HIS A 177 11.42 -4.22 -1.82
CA HIS A 177 12.63 -3.61 -2.37
C HIS A 177 13.58 -4.69 -2.89
N GLU A 178 14.31 -4.36 -3.97
CA GLU A 178 15.36 -5.24 -4.50
C GLU A 178 16.53 -5.34 -3.54
#